data_c189c499499bb39aaa7bed302850aa4e
#
_entry.id   c189c499499bb39aaa7bed302850aa4e
#
_cell.length_a   1.000
_cell.length_b   1.000
_cell.length_c   1.000
_cell.angle_alpha   90.00
_cell.angle_beta   90.00
_cell.angle_gamma   90.00
#
_symmetry.space_group_name_H-M   'P 1'
#
loop_
_entity.id
_entity.type
_entity.pdbx_description
1 polymer ?
#
loop_
_entity_poly.entity_id
_entity_poly.type
_entity_poly.pdbx_seq_one_letter_code
_entity_poly.pdbx_strand_id
1 'polypeptide(L)'
;RSLARQGARLITTSCGFLAGWQGELQAAVDVPVITSSLLQCARLPSPGIVTFAAASLQTGLLQRAGVPAGTPVEGLRPGCELQSRILADDTQLDLRQASNDVVEAAMRLVAKHPEVQHLVLECTNMPPYRESVSRATGRPVDDLETWLLDTWQQQRAED
;
A
#
# COMPACT_ATOMS: atom_id res chain seq x y z
N ARG A 1 22.03 -4.75 1.29
CA ARG A 1 23.13 -5.64 1.70
C ARG A 1 23.59 -5.39 3.14
N SER A 2 23.68 -4.14 3.60
CA SER A 2 24.10 -3.85 4.99
C SER A 2 23.14 -4.46 6.01
N LEU A 3 21.83 -4.29 5.84
CA LEU A 3 20.81 -4.85 6.73
C LEU A 3 20.87 -6.38 6.80
N ALA A 4 21.00 -7.07 5.67
CA ALA A 4 21.12 -8.54 5.64
C ALA A 4 22.37 -9.01 6.41
N ARG A 5 23.52 -8.33 6.24
CA ARG A 5 24.75 -8.63 7.01
C ARG A 5 24.62 -8.38 8.52
N GLN A 6 23.69 -7.52 8.92
CA GLN A 6 23.35 -7.24 10.32
C GLN A 6 22.31 -8.21 10.87
N GLY A 7 21.89 -9.21 10.11
CA GLY A 7 20.96 -10.24 10.53
C GLY A 7 19.48 -9.96 10.25
N ALA A 8 19.18 -8.97 9.40
CA ALA A 8 17.80 -8.77 8.95
C ALA A 8 17.31 -10.02 8.19
N ARG A 9 16.16 -10.56 8.56
CA ARG A 9 15.52 -11.72 7.92
C ARG A 9 14.45 -11.33 6.91
N LEU A 10 13.98 -10.09 6.95
CA LEU A 10 13.02 -9.48 6.04
C LEU A 10 13.38 -8.00 5.88
N ILE A 11 13.34 -7.48 4.67
CA ILE A 11 13.63 -6.08 4.36
C ILE A 11 12.40 -5.46 3.71
N THR A 12 12.04 -4.27 4.16
CA THR A 12 10.97 -3.48 3.57
C THR A 12 11.41 -2.04 3.30
N THR A 13 10.53 -1.26 2.69
CA THR A 13 10.72 0.16 2.43
C THR A 13 9.61 0.98 3.08
N SER A 14 9.85 2.27 3.26
CA SER A 14 8.85 3.23 3.79
C SER A 14 8.15 4.03 2.68
N CYS A 15 8.24 3.59 1.42
CA CYS A 15 7.65 4.30 0.29
C CYS A 15 7.12 3.30 -0.73
N GLY A 16 5.80 3.27 -0.94
CA GLY A 16 5.14 2.35 -1.88
C GLY A 16 5.59 2.50 -3.33
N PHE A 17 6.08 3.66 -3.72
CA PHE A 17 6.61 3.90 -5.07
C PHE A 17 7.89 3.11 -5.39
N LEU A 18 8.56 2.53 -4.38
CA LEU A 18 9.69 1.64 -4.60
C LEU A 18 9.28 0.26 -5.16
N ALA A 19 7.98 0.00 -5.32
CA ALA A 19 7.47 -1.19 -6.02
C ALA A 19 8.15 -1.45 -7.36
N GLY A 20 8.45 -0.38 -8.12
CA GLY A 20 9.12 -0.49 -9.42
C GLY A 20 10.56 -1.00 -9.36
N TRP A 21 11.18 -1.08 -8.18
CA TRP A 21 12.55 -1.53 -7.94
C TRP A 21 12.62 -2.86 -7.19
N GLN A 22 11.47 -3.55 -7.07
CA GLN A 22 11.36 -4.82 -6.34
C GLN A 22 12.41 -5.83 -6.81
N GLY A 23 12.53 -6.03 -8.12
CA GLY A 23 13.45 -7.02 -8.68
C GLY A 23 14.91 -6.73 -8.38
N GLU A 24 15.34 -5.49 -8.56
CA GLU A 24 16.71 -5.06 -8.31
C GLU A 24 17.08 -5.12 -6.82
N LEU A 25 16.14 -4.74 -5.95
CA LEU A 25 16.35 -4.80 -4.50
C LEU A 25 16.41 -6.25 -4.02
N GLN A 26 15.53 -7.11 -4.51
CA GLN A 26 15.53 -8.54 -4.19
C GLN A 26 16.81 -9.22 -4.72
N ALA A 27 17.26 -8.93 -5.93
CA ALA A 27 18.48 -9.50 -6.49
C ALA A 27 19.76 -9.10 -5.74
N ALA A 28 19.69 -8.06 -4.90
CA ALA A 28 20.85 -7.58 -4.14
C ALA A 28 21.09 -8.33 -2.81
N VAL A 29 20.14 -9.15 -2.35
CA VAL A 29 20.16 -9.84 -1.05
C VAL A 29 19.45 -11.18 -1.12
N ASP A 30 19.83 -12.11 -0.22
CA ASP A 30 19.27 -13.46 -0.15
C ASP A 30 18.02 -13.54 0.78
N VAL A 31 17.74 -12.49 1.53
CA VAL A 31 16.56 -12.41 2.40
C VAL A 31 15.38 -11.78 1.63
N PRO A 32 14.12 -12.12 1.95
CA PRO A 32 12.97 -11.50 1.31
C PRO A 32 12.98 -9.98 1.40
N VAL A 33 12.60 -9.34 0.29
CA VAL A 33 12.39 -7.89 0.20
C VAL A 33 10.95 -7.63 -0.21
N ILE A 34 10.24 -6.80 0.53
CA ILE A 34 8.89 -6.33 0.23
C ILE A 34 8.90 -4.82 0.12
N THR A 35 8.82 -4.30 -1.09
CA THR A 35 8.94 -2.85 -1.32
C THR A 35 7.64 -2.11 -1.22
N SER A 36 6.49 -2.76 -1.46
CA SER A 36 5.20 -2.09 -1.54
C SER A 36 4.04 -3.08 -1.42
N SER A 37 2.93 -2.62 -0.87
CA SER A 37 1.65 -3.32 -0.92
C SER A 37 1.12 -3.54 -2.34
N LEU A 38 1.52 -2.72 -3.32
CA LEU A 38 1.13 -2.87 -4.73
C LEU A 38 1.45 -4.25 -5.30
N LEU A 39 2.51 -4.90 -4.83
CA LEU A 39 2.90 -6.24 -5.27
C LEU A 39 1.84 -7.31 -4.96
N GLN A 40 0.93 -7.04 -4.01
CA GLN A 40 -0.19 -7.94 -3.68
C GLN A 40 -1.26 -7.96 -4.77
N CYS A 41 -1.41 -6.88 -5.54
CA CYS A 41 -2.46 -6.76 -6.56
C CYS A 41 -2.45 -7.92 -7.57
N ALA A 42 -1.27 -8.48 -7.88
CA ALA A 42 -1.15 -9.61 -8.81
C ALA A 42 -1.85 -10.91 -8.32
N ARG A 43 -2.14 -11.00 -7.00
CA ARG A 43 -2.69 -12.21 -6.36
C ARG A 43 -4.13 -12.01 -5.86
N LEU A 44 -4.62 -10.77 -5.84
CA LEU A 44 -5.93 -10.42 -5.30
C LEU A 44 -7.01 -10.45 -6.38
N PRO A 45 -8.24 -10.88 -6.05
CA PRO A 45 -9.36 -10.82 -6.99
C PRO A 45 -9.82 -9.37 -7.18
N SER A 46 -9.92 -8.94 -8.42
CA SER A 46 -10.40 -7.60 -8.80
C SER A 46 -9.90 -6.50 -7.87
N PRO A 47 -8.56 -6.25 -7.78
CA PRO A 47 -8.01 -5.28 -6.86
C PRO A 47 -8.38 -3.86 -7.26
N GLY A 48 -8.49 -2.97 -6.27
CA GLY A 48 -8.56 -1.52 -6.42
C GLY A 48 -7.56 -0.85 -5.50
N ILE A 49 -6.88 0.19 -5.96
CA ILE A 49 -5.78 0.84 -5.25
C ILE A 49 -6.23 2.19 -4.70
N VAL A 50 -6.04 2.39 -3.39
CA VAL A 50 -6.14 3.70 -2.75
C VAL A 50 -4.73 4.20 -2.49
N THR A 51 -4.41 5.40 -3.00
CA THR A 51 -3.06 5.97 -2.93
C THR A 51 -3.07 7.40 -2.39
N PHE A 52 -1.92 7.85 -1.94
CA PHE A 52 -1.71 9.23 -1.48
C PHE A 52 -1.96 10.27 -2.58
N ALA A 53 -1.52 9.98 -3.82
CA ALA A 53 -1.69 10.84 -4.98
C ALA A 53 -1.77 10.01 -6.26
N ALA A 54 -2.96 9.84 -6.82
CA ALA A 54 -3.19 9.01 -8.02
C ALA A 54 -2.33 9.44 -9.22
N ALA A 55 -2.13 10.76 -9.40
CA ALA A 55 -1.28 11.27 -10.49
C ALA A 55 0.20 10.85 -10.40
N SER A 56 0.66 10.44 -9.23
CA SER A 56 2.04 9.97 -9.00
C SER A 56 2.21 8.47 -9.32
N LEU A 57 1.13 7.69 -9.35
CA LEU A 57 1.16 6.28 -9.74
C LEU A 57 1.12 6.11 -11.26
N GLN A 58 2.27 6.29 -11.87
CA GLN A 58 2.40 6.14 -13.33
C GLN A 58 2.21 4.68 -13.76
N THR A 59 1.63 4.48 -14.95
CA THR A 59 1.39 3.16 -15.55
C THR A 59 2.64 2.27 -15.57
N GLY A 60 3.79 2.83 -15.89
CA GLY A 60 5.05 2.07 -15.91
C GLY A 60 5.49 1.54 -14.53
N LEU A 61 5.15 2.25 -13.46
CA LEU A 61 5.39 1.77 -12.09
C LEU A 61 4.45 0.61 -11.75
N LEU A 62 3.16 0.76 -12.04
CA LEU A 62 2.16 -0.28 -11.82
C LEU A 62 2.50 -1.57 -12.58
N GLN A 63 2.92 -1.45 -13.84
CA GLN A 63 3.36 -2.59 -14.65
C GLN A 63 4.57 -3.30 -14.03
N ARG A 64 5.60 -2.56 -13.60
CA ARG A 64 6.78 -3.15 -12.93
C ARG A 64 6.44 -3.79 -11.59
N ALA A 65 5.43 -3.29 -10.89
CA ALA A 65 4.91 -3.89 -9.67
C ALA A 65 4.03 -5.13 -9.92
N GLY A 66 3.77 -5.49 -11.18
CA GLY A 66 2.91 -6.62 -11.54
C GLY A 66 1.42 -6.36 -11.30
N VAL A 67 1.01 -5.10 -11.17
CA VAL A 67 -0.40 -4.73 -11.02
C VAL A 67 -1.14 -5.05 -12.31
N PRO A 68 -2.29 -5.77 -12.26
CA PRO A 68 -3.08 -6.08 -13.45
C PRO A 68 -3.47 -4.83 -14.22
N ALA A 69 -3.41 -4.90 -15.55
CA ALA A 69 -3.80 -3.78 -16.41
C ALA A 69 -5.27 -3.41 -16.18
N GLY A 70 -5.54 -2.11 -16.09
CA GLY A 70 -6.89 -1.61 -15.84
C GLY A 70 -7.31 -1.62 -14.36
N THR A 71 -6.44 -2.00 -13.43
CA THR A 71 -6.73 -1.88 -12.00
C THR A 71 -7.11 -0.44 -11.65
N PRO A 72 -8.31 -0.21 -11.07
CA PRO A 72 -8.74 1.11 -10.66
C PRO A 72 -7.84 1.72 -9.57
N VAL A 73 -7.55 3.01 -9.72
CA VAL A 73 -6.74 3.78 -8.77
C VAL A 73 -7.50 5.04 -8.35
N GLU A 74 -7.61 5.26 -7.05
CA GLU A 74 -8.18 6.49 -6.49
C GLU A 74 -7.19 7.12 -5.51
N GLY A 75 -7.00 8.43 -5.61
CA GLY A 75 -6.12 9.18 -4.70
C GLY A 75 -6.88 9.91 -3.61
N LEU A 76 -6.16 10.33 -2.58
CA LEU A 76 -6.68 11.32 -1.63
C LEU A 76 -7.05 12.61 -2.37
N ARG A 77 -8.01 13.36 -1.82
CA ARG A 77 -8.30 14.70 -2.32
C ARG A 77 -7.10 15.62 -2.07
N PRO A 78 -6.66 16.40 -3.07
CA PRO A 78 -5.60 17.37 -2.87
C PRO A 78 -5.93 18.33 -1.72
N GLY A 79 -4.97 18.55 -0.81
CA GLY A 79 -5.12 19.45 0.33
C GLY A 79 -5.97 18.91 1.48
N CYS A 80 -6.35 17.63 1.48
CA CYS A 80 -6.97 16.98 2.64
C CYS A 80 -6.01 16.90 3.84
N GLU A 81 -6.53 16.60 5.03
CA GLU A 81 -5.74 16.62 6.27
C GLU A 81 -4.50 15.73 6.17
N LEU A 82 -4.70 14.44 5.84
CA LEU A 82 -3.58 13.49 5.77
C LEU A 82 -2.51 13.94 4.77
N GLN A 83 -2.93 14.41 3.59
CA GLN A 83 -1.99 14.83 2.56
C GLN A 83 -1.25 16.11 2.96
N SER A 84 -1.97 17.10 3.48
CA SER A 84 -1.39 18.41 3.85
C SER A 84 -0.37 18.28 4.97
N ARG A 85 -0.67 17.48 6.02
CA ARG A 85 0.24 17.31 7.16
C ARG A 85 1.50 16.55 6.77
N ILE A 86 1.37 15.49 5.99
CA ILE A 86 2.55 14.73 5.53
C ILE A 86 3.45 15.59 4.63
N LEU A 87 2.87 16.34 3.70
CA LEU A 87 3.65 17.22 2.81
C LEU A 87 4.31 18.38 3.54
N ALA A 88 3.72 18.85 4.62
CA ALA A 88 4.27 19.91 5.47
C ALA A 88 5.25 19.41 6.53
N ASP A 89 5.45 18.08 6.65
CA ASP A 89 6.19 17.44 7.76
C ASP A 89 5.65 17.90 9.14
N ASP A 90 4.32 18.03 9.24
CA ASP A 90 3.63 18.54 10.42
C ASP A 90 3.14 17.37 11.29
N THR A 91 3.55 17.38 12.56
CA THR A 91 3.18 16.35 13.53
C THR A 91 1.79 16.53 14.14
N GLN A 92 1.10 17.67 13.87
CA GLN A 92 -0.23 17.98 14.39
C GLN A 92 -1.35 17.37 13.53
N LEU A 93 -1.30 16.06 13.32
CA LEU A 93 -2.28 15.33 12.49
C LEU A 93 -3.59 15.09 13.26
N ASP A 94 -4.72 15.52 12.71
CA ASP A 94 -6.05 15.08 13.15
C ASP A 94 -6.31 13.66 12.61
N LEU A 95 -6.12 12.65 13.47
CA LEU A 95 -6.27 11.24 13.11
C LEU A 95 -7.68 10.89 12.63
N ARG A 96 -8.72 11.56 13.16
CA ARG A 96 -10.10 11.33 12.73
C ARG A 96 -10.32 11.86 11.31
N GLN A 97 -9.87 13.08 11.06
CA GLN A 97 -9.99 13.66 9.73
C GLN A 97 -9.15 12.89 8.71
N ALA A 98 -7.93 12.50 9.06
CA ALA A 98 -7.09 11.66 8.22
C ALA A 98 -7.76 10.29 7.90
N SER A 99 -8.44 9.69 8.88
CA SER A 99 -9.23 8.48 8.65
C SER A 99 -10.36 8.73 7.65
N ASN A 100 -11.09 9.85 7.80
CA ASN A 100 -12.16 10.22 6.87
C ASN A 100 -11.63 10.43 5.45
N ASP A 101 -10.47 11.05 5.28
CA ASP A 101 -9.84 11.28 3.98
C ASP A 101 -9.59 9.97 3.22
N VAL A 102 -9.06 8.95 3.93
CA VAL A 102 -8.77 7.64 3.34
C VAL A 102 -10.06 6.87 3.04
N VAL A 103 -11.02 6.88 3.98
CA VAL A 103 -12.34 6.26 3.80
C VAL A 103 -13.07 6.87 2.61
N GLU A 104 -13.09 8.20 2.48
CA GLU A 104 -13.73 8.86 1.34
C GLU A 104 -13.09 8.48 -0.01
N ALA A 105 -11.77 8.37 -0.06
CA ALA A 105 -11.09 7.92 -1.27
C ALA A 105 -11.51 6.48 -1.63
N ALA A 106 -11.52 5.57 -0.66
CA ALA A 106 -11.95 4.19 -0.86
C ALA A 106 -13.42 4.10 -1.30
N MET A 107 -14.31 4.87 -0.67
CA MET A 107 -15.73 4.93 -1.04
C MET A 107 -15.93 5.46 -2.46
N ARG A 108 -15.16 6.48 -2.89
CA ARG A 108 -15.21 6.97 -4.27
C ARG A 108 -14.76 5.89 -5.26
N LEU A 109 -13.72 5.13 -4.90
CA LEU A 109 -13.22 4.06 -5.74
C LEU A 109 -14.28 2.98 -5.95
N VAL A 110 -14.85 2.44 -4.87
CA VAL A 110 -15.86 1.37 -4.99
C VAL A 110 -17.18 1.85 -5.61
N ALA A 111 -17.53 3.13 -5.47
CA ALA A 111 -18.70 3.71 -6.12
C ALA A 111 -18.53 3.82 -7.64
N LYS A 112 -17.33 4.15 -8.11
CA LYS A 112 -16.99 4.22 -9.54
C LYS A 112 -16.75 2.83 -10.15
N HIS A 113 -16.28 1.90 -9.35
CA HIS A 113 -15.81 0.57 -9.74
C HIS A 113 -16.41 -0.50 -8.83
N PRO A 114 -17.72 -0.79 -8.96
CA PRO A 114 -18.41 -1.78 -8.12
C PRO A 114 -17.88 -3.21 -8.27
N GLU A 115 -17.17 -3.49 -9.37
CA GLU A 115 -16.47 -4.75 -9.63
C GLU A 115 -15.26 -5.00 -8.72
N VAL A 116 -14.73 -3.96 -8.06
CA VAL A 116 -13.61 -4.11 -7.12
C VAL A 116 -14.04 -4.95 -5.92
N GLN A 117 -13.31 -6.04 -5.70
CA GLN A 117 -13.57 -6.97 -4.61
C GLN A 117 -12.59 -6.83 -3.45
N HIS A 118 -11.41 -6.28 -3.70
CA HIS A 118 -10.33 -6.14 -2.74
C HIS A 118 -9.68 -4.77 -2.83
N LEU A 119 -9.39 -4.15 -1.71
CA LEU A 119 -8.72 -2.84 -1.68
C LEU A 119 -7.27 -3.00 -1.24
N VAL A 120 -6.38 -2.24 -1.85
CA VAL A 120 -4.97 -2.14 -1.48
C VAL A 120 -4.64 -0.69 -1.13
N LEU A 121 -4.24 -0.45 0.12
CA LEU A 121 -3.73 0.85 0.55
C LEU A 121 -2.24 0.93 0.19
N GLU A 122 -1.92 1.78 -0.80
CA GLU A 122 -0.55 1.85 -1.34
C GLU A 122 0.41 2.59 -0.40
N CYS A 123 -0.05 3.68 0.20
CA CYS A 123 0.79 4.54 1.02
C CYS A 123 1.07 3.91 2.39
N THR A 124 2.33 3.92 2.80
CA THR A 124 2.79 3.37 4.09
C THR A 124 2.28 4.14 5.32
N ASN A 125 1.63 5.28 5.13
CA ASN A 125 0.95 6.04 6.18
C ASN A 125 -0.55 5.70 6.31
N MET A 126 -1.08 4.77 5.51
CA MET A 126 -2.50 4.41 5.52
C MET A 126 -2.89 3.19 6.37
N PRO A 127 -1.98 2.27 6.77
CA PRO A 127 -2.35 1.10 7.56
C PRO A 127 -3.21 1.39 8.80
N PRO A 128 -3.02 2.49 9.57
CA PRO A 128 -3.87 2.80 10.71
C PRO A 128 -5.36 2.95 10.39
N TYR A 129 -5.69 3.19 9.13
CA TYR A 129 -7.07 3.44 8.68
C TYR A 129 -7.72 2.22 8.01
N ARG A 130 -7.00 1.09 7.86
CA ARG A 130 -7.45 -0.15 7.21
C ARG A 130 -8.82 -0.61 7.68
N GLU A 131 -9.01 -0.72 9.00
CA GLU A 131 -10.28 -1.19 9.56
C GLU A 131 -11.45 -0.24 9.28
N SER A 132 -11.21 1.08 9.31
CA SER A 132 -12.22 2.07 8.98
C SER A 132 -12.64 1.98 7.51
N VAL A 133 -11.67 1.79 6.62
CA VAL A 133 -11.92 1.57 5.19
C VAL A 133 -12.72 0.28 4.95
N SER A 134 -12.31 -0.83 5.57
CA SER A 134 -12.98 -2.11 5.42
C SER A 134 -14.43 -2.05 5.90
N ARG A 135 -14.68 -1.44 7.05
CA ARG A 135 -16.05 -1.25 7.58
C ARG A 135 -16.91 -0.39 6.67
N ALA A 136 -16.36 0.70 6.14
CA ALA A 136 -17.12 1.63 5.31
C ALA A 136 -17.45 1.06 3.93
N THR A 137 -16.53 0.31 3.33
CA THR A 137 -16.67 -0.22 1.97
C THR A 137 -17.26 -1.62 1.90
N GLY A 138 -17.24 -2.37 3.02
CA GLY A 138 -17.60 -3.79 3.06
C GLY A 138 -16.62 -4.67 2.26
N ARG A 139 -15.41 -4.19 1.96
CA ARG A 139 -14.38 -4.91 1.21
C ARG A 139 -13.22 -5.30 2.11
N PRO A 140 -12.58 -6.45 1.88
CA PRO A 140 -11.29 -6.76 2.47
C PRO A 140 -10.25 -5.73 2.01
N VAL A 141 -9.33 -5.40 2.91
CA VAL A 141 -8.32 -4.34 2.69
C VAL A 141 -6.96 -4.86 3.10
N ASP A 142 -6.01 -4.80 2.17
CA ASP A 142 -4.61 -5.10 2.39
C ASP A 142 -3.75 -3.84 2.32
N ASP A 143 -2.64 -3.89 3.01
CA ASP A 143 -1.61 -2.85 3.03
C ASP A 143 -0.23 -3.47 3.23
N LEU A 144 0.80 -2.64 3.39
CA LEU A 144 2.15 -3.14 3.60
C LEU A 144 2.29 -3.89 4.93
N GLU A 145 1.61 -3.45 5.98
CA GLU A 145 1.67 -4.09 7.30
C GLU A 145 1.09 -5.50 7.27
N THR A 146 -0.08 -5.71 6.64
CA THR A 146 -0.67 -7.05 6.50
C THR A 146 0.29 -8.01 5.83
N TRP A 147 0.91 -7.59 4.74
CA TRP A 147 1.84 -8.45 4.02
C TRP A 147 3.12 -8.75 4.80
N LEU A 148 3.67 -7.76 5.49
CA LEU A 148 4.86 -7.97 6.33
C LEU A 148 4.57 -8.98 7.45
N LEU A 149 3.41 -8.86 8.11
CA LEU A 149 3.01 -9.78 9.18
C LEU A 149 2.81 -11.20 8.65
N ASP A 150 2.13 -11.36 7.52
CA ASP A 150 1.93 -12.67 6.89
C ASP A 150 3.27 -13.33 6.50
N THR A 151 4.15 -12.56 5.86
CA THR A 151 5.47 -13.06 5.47
C THR A 151 6.31 -13.45 6.69
N TRP A 152 6.29 -12.64 7.73
CA TRP A 152 6.99 -12.93 8.96
C TRP A 152 6.49 -14.18 9.67
N GLN A 153 5.17 -14.38 9.70
CA GLN A 153 4.55 -15.59 10.28
C GLN A 153 4.93 -16.84 9.50
N GLN A 154 4.94 -16.77 8.17
CA GLN A 154 5.36 -17.89 7.30
C GLN A 154 6.81 -18.29 7.58
N GLN A 155 7.74 -17.31 7.64
CA GLN A 155 9.14 -17.59 7.95
C GLN A 155 9.35 -18.24 9.31
N ARG A 156 8.55 -17.85 10.32
CA ARG A 156 8.64 -18.46 11.66
C ARG A 156 8.09 -19.89 11.73
N ALA A 157 7.23 -20.26 10.81
CA ALA A 157 6.68 -21.60 10.75
C ALA A 157 7.63 -22.59 10.04
N GLU A 158 8.62 -22.08 9.29
CA GLU A 158 9.63 -22.86 8.56
C GLU A 158 10.92 -23.08 9.39
N ASP A 159 11.10 -22.35 10.50
CA ASP A 159 12.20 -22.53 11.48
C ASP A 159 11.84 -23.57 12.56
#